data_a794fae627b4de6d45674982a7a8c290
#
_entry.id   a794fae627b4de6d45674982a7a8c290
#
_cell.length_a   1.000
_cell.length_b   1.000
_cell.length_c   1.000
_cell.angle_alpha   90.00
_cell.angle_beta   90.00
_cell.angle_gamma   90.00
#
_symmetry.space_group_name_H-M   'P 1'
#
loop_
_entity.id
_entity.type
_entity.pdbx_description
1 polymer ?
#
loop_
_entity_poly.entity_id
_entity_poly.type
_entity_poly.pdbx_seq_one_letter_code
_entity_poly.pdbx_strand_id
1 'polypeptide(L)'
;MENPISKFGNKSILLCEDDKIALDYENILNIHYPHKKICYFPAHDSLPFSSERSSSDILLDRSEKLQTLTHNDIIIITCNNLLKKFQINKDTNHFLTLTKNQTIEANTILEKLVEFNHSNQANAYNKLEFSLRGDILDIYNSNNNPYRISFFDNVIETIKEFNPQTQRTFKDEKERIDIFNPNIELIEPSNKDSYFEDIVMGYSIYTINRSDIILKEKLNFLKTIFDQVQPEIPFSNYYLENNKIENFKFTNIFLKYPASFVSS
;
A
#
# COMPACT_ATOMS: atom_id res chain seq x y z
N MET A 1 1.72 -12.00 -34.59
CA MET A 1 1.05 -12.23 -33.31
C MET A 1 1.02 -10.91 -32.59
N GLU A 2 -0.15 -10.33 -32.37
CA GLU A 2 -0.27 -9.11 -31.58
C GLU A 2 0.25 -9.37 -30.16
N ASN A 3 1.10 -8.48 -29.70
CA ASN A 3 1.60 -8.55 -28.32
C ASN A 3 0.38 -8.35 -27.39
N PRO A 4 -0.06 -9.34 -26.59
CA PRO A 4 -1.26 -9.21 -25.76
C PRO A 4 -1.17 -8.04 -24.78
N ILE A 5 0.05 -7.56 -24.54
CA ILE A 5 0.35 -6.43 -23.69
C ILE A 5 -0.04 -5.08 -24.34
N SER A 6 -0.14 -4.99 -25.68
CA SER A 6 -0.59 -3.77 -26.38
C SER A 6 -2.06 -3.41 -26.12
N LYS A 7 -2.81 -4.29 -25.45
CA LYS A 7 -4.23 -4.11 -25.15
C LYS A 7 -4.53 -3.32 -23.89
N PHE A 8 -3.52 -3.02 -23.02
CA PHE A 8 -3.75 -2.19 -21.86
C PHE A 8 -4.03 -0.74 -22.28
N GLY A 9 -5.30 -0.35 -22.17
CA GLY A 9 -5.70 1.05 -22.24
C GLY A 9 -5.09 1.88 -21.13
N ASN A 10 -5.29 3.18 -21.14
CA ASN A 10 -5.10 4.01 -19.98
C ASN A 10 -6.16 3.61 -18.94
N LYS A 11 -5.76 3.52 -17.67
CA LYS A 11 -6.60 3.07 -16.55
C LYS A 11 -6.99 1.59 -16.63
N SER A 12 -6.02 0.75 -16.39
CA SER A 12 -6.16 -0.71 -16.36
C SER A 12 -5.83 -1.27 -14.99
N ILE A 13 -6.61 -2.24 -14.53
CA ILE A 13 -6.27 -3.09 -13.38
C ILE A 13 -5.83 -4.43 -13.92
N LEU A 14 -4.70 -4.91 -13.42
CA LEU A 14 -4.21 -6.26 -13.67
C LEU A 14 -4.43 -7.10 -12.41
N LEU A 15 -5.34 -8.07 -12.51
CA LEU A 15 -5.64 -8.98 -11.42
C LEU A 15 -4.72 -10.20 -11.50
N CYS A 16 -3.91 -10.39 -10.46
CA CYS A 16 -2.98 -11.49 -10.31
C CYS A 16 -3.47 -12.48 -9.23
N GLU A 17 -2.97 -13.69 -9.31
CA GLU A 17 -3.26 -14.76 -8.37
C GLU A 17 -2.66 -14.49 -6.99
N ASP A 18 -1.38 -14.13 -6.96
CA ASP A 18 -0.59 -13.88 -5.76
C ASP A 18 0.37 -12.69 -5.92
N ASP A 19 1.02 -12.33 -4.81
CA ASP A 19 1.92 -11.18 -4.73
C ASP A 19 3.22 -11.39 -5.53
N LYS A 20 3.71 -12.63 -5.64
CA LYS A 20 4.92 -12.95 -6.42
C LYS A 20 4.67 -12.68 -7.89
N ILE A 21 3.56 -13.20 -8.41
CA ILE A 21 3.15 -12.97 -9.79
C ILE A 21 2.92 -11.48 -10.04
N ALA A 22 2.32 -10.78 -9.10
CA ALA A 22 2.08 -9.34 -9.21
C ALA A 22 3.37 -8.53 -9.32
N LEU A 23 4.37 -8.83 -8.50
CA LEU A 23 5.70 -8.18 -8.54
C LEU A 23 6.46 -8.51 -9.84
N ASP A 24 6.40 -9.75 -10.31
CA ASP A 24 7.01 -10.12 -11.58
C ASP A 24 6.40 -9.31 -12.73
N TYR A 25 5.07 -9.13 -12.74
CA TYR A 25 4.39 -8.31 -13.74
C TYR A 25 4.70 -6.82 -13.60
N GLU A 26 4.83 -6.29 -12.40
CA GLU A 26 5.25 -4.90 -12.19
C GLU A 26 6.61 -4.65 -12.86
N ASN A 27 7.57 -5.53 -12.63
CA ASN A 27 8.90 -5.44 -13.23
C ASN A 27 8.84 -5.55 -14.77
N ILE A 28 8.12 -6.53 -15.29
CA ILE A 28 7.99 -6.74 -16.74
C ILE A 28 7.31 -5.55 -17.42
N LEU A 29 6.21 -5.06 -16.84
CA LEU A 29 5.47 -3.95 -17.41
C LEU A 29 6.25 -2.63 -17.36
N ASN A 30 7.02 -2.39 -16.31
CA ASN A 30 7.90 -1.21 -16.22
C ASN A 30 8.99 -1.23 -17.31
N ILE A 31 9.52 -2.41 -17.65
CA ILE A 31 10.49 -2.54 -18.75
C ILE A 31 9.81 -2.30 -20.12
N HIS A 32 8.63 -2.86 -20.33
CA HIS A 32 7.95 -2.76 -21.63
C HIS A 32 7.20 -1.44 -21.86
N TYR A 33 6.81 -0.76 -20.80
CA TYR A 33 6.05 0.50 -20.84
C TYR A 33 6.69 1.58 -19.97
N PRO A 34 7.92 2.01 -20.26
CA PRO A 34 8.64 2.96 -19.43
C PRO A 34 7.97 4.35 -19.32
N HIS A 35 6.99 4.63 -20.17
CA HIS A 35 6.23 5.89 -20.16
C HIS A 35 4.90 5.80 -19.36
N LYS A 36 4.51 4.60 -18.94
CA LYS A 36 3.31 4.41 -18.14
C LYS A 36 3.64 4.39 -16.65
N LYS A 37 2.74 4.94 -15.86
CA LYS A 37 2.80 4.83 -14.40
C LYS A 37 2.16 3.51 -14.00
N ILE A 38 2.97 2.60 -13.47
CA ILE A 38 2.57 1.25 -13.08
C ILE A 38 2.81 1.10 -11.58
N CYS A 39 1.82 0.58 -10.87
CA CYS A 39 1.90 0.41 -9.44
C CYS A 39 1.32 -0.96 -9.05
N TYR A 40 2.13 -1.79 -8.42
CA TYR A 40 1.63 -2.93 -7.66
C TYR A 40 1.14 -2.44 -6.29
N PHE A 41 -0.14 -2.67 -6.01
CA PHE A 41 -0.76 -2.34 -4.73
C PHE A 41 -0.88 -3.63 -3.89
N PRO A 42 -0.09 -3.79 -2.80
CA PRO A 42 -0.03 -5.04 -2.07
C PRO A 42 -1.31 -5.33 -1.29
N ALA A 43 -1.60 -6.60 -1.05
CA ALA A 43 -2.65 -7.02 -0.15
C ALA A 43 -2.21 -6.90 1.31
N HIS A 44 -3.17 -6.88 2.22
CA HIS A 44 -2.89 -7.08 3.64
C HIS A 44 -2.37 -8.49 3.90
N ASP A 45 -1.34 -8.61 4.73
CA ASP A 45 -0.74 -9.88 5.15
C ASP A 45 -1.36 -10.45 6.44
N SER A 46 -2.38 -9.78 7.00
CA SER A 46 -3.13 -10.28 8.14
C SER A 46 -4.00 -11.48 7.77
N LEU A 47 -4.17 -12.40 8.73
CA LEU A 47 -5.05 -13.54 8.56
C LEU A 47 -6.52 -13.11 8.42
N PRO A 48 -7.32 -13.86 7.65
CA PRO A 48 -8.74 -13.59 7.54
C PRO A 48 -9.42 -13.62 8.90
N PHE A 49 -10.30 -12.65 9.16
CA PHE A 49 -11.09 -12.52 10.41
C PHE A 49 -10.26 -12.40 11.70
N SER A 50 -8.97 -12.11 11.58
CA SER A 50 -8.08 -11.84 12.71
C SER A 50 -8.18 -10.38 13.12
N SER A 51 -8.03 -10.11 14.43
CA SER A 51 -7.80 -8.76 14.96
C SER A 51 -6.35 -8.28 14.78
N GLU A 52 -5.47 -9.16 14.31
CA GLU A 52 -4.07 -8.81 14.06
C GLU A 52 -3.96 -7.82 12.91
N ARG A 53 -3.14 -6.81 13.11
CA ARG A 53 -2.83 -5.85 12.06
C ARG A 53 -1.80 -6.42 11.10
N SER A 54 -1.85 -5.96 9.87
CA SER A 54 -0.78 -6.21 8.91
C SER A 54 0.55 -5.65 9.38
N SER A 55 1.63 -6.19 8.86
CA SER A 55 2.99 -5.71 9.15
C SER A 55 3.15 -4.22 8.85
N SER A 56 4.03 -3.55 9.59
CA SER A 56 4.30 -2.12 9.38
C SER A 56 4.79 -1.81 7.97
N ASP A 57 5.50 -2.75 7.35
CA ASP A 57 5.97 -2.64 5.97
C ASP A 57 4.81 -2.54 4.98
N ILE A 58 3.84 -3.44 5.10
CA ILE A 58 2.65 -3.44 4.24
C ILE A 58 1.79 -2.21 4.49
N LEU A 59 1.57 -1.83 5.75
CA LEU A 59 0.74 -0.67 6.09
C LEU A 59 1.32 0.63 5.54
N LEU A 60 2.63 0.84 5.65
CA LEU A 60 3.31 2.01 5.10
C LEU A 60 3.30 2.01 3.57
N ASP A 61 3.61 0.86 2.94
CA ASP A 61 3.62 0.76 1.48
C ASP A 61 2.23 1.05 0.90
N ARG A 62 1.18 0.51 1.51
CA ARG A 62 -0.20 0.78 1.12
C ARG A 62 -0.56 2.24 1.31
N SER A 63 -0.23 2.83 2.46
CA SER A 63 -0.51 4.23 2.76
C SER A 63 0.14 5.19 1.76
N GLU A 64 1.40 4.96 1.42
CA GLU A 64 2.14 5.74 0.43
C GLU A 64 1.52 5.61 -0.97
N LYS A 65 1.24 4.39 -1.39
CA LYS A 65 0.67 4.10 -2.71
C LYS A 65 -0.76 4.63 -2.90
N LEU A 66 -1.56 4.62 -1.83
CA LEU A 66 -2.93 5.15 -1.88
C LEU A 66 -3.01 6.61 -2.30
N GLN A 67 -2.04 7.44 -1.92
CA GLN A 67 -2.01 8.85 -2.28
C GLN A 67 -1.92 9.08 -3.80
N THR A 68 -1.32 8.15 -4.51
CA THR A 68 -1.09 8.25 -5.94
C THR A 68 -1.80 7.18 -6.76
N LEU A 69 -2.61 6.33 -6.13
CA LEU A 69 -3.18 5.13 -6.76
C LEU A 69 -3.95 5.46 -8.03
N THR A 70 -4.83 6.47 -7.98
CA THR A 70 -5.67 6.89 -9.12
C THR A 70 -4.89 7.64 -10.21
N HIS A 71 -3.63 8.00 -9.96
CA HIS A 71 -2.74 8.63 -10.94
C HIS A 71 -1.97 7.60 -11.78
N ASN A 72 -2.11 6.30 -11.48
CA ASN A 72 -1.45 5.25 -12.23
C ASN A 72 -2.26 4.87 -13.47
N ASP A 73 -1.56 4.51 -14.55
CA ASP A 73 -2.14 4.00 -15.78
C ASP A 73 -2.52 2.51 -15.63
N ILE A 74 -1.67 1.77 -14.92
CA ILE A 74 -1.86 0.35 -14.65
C ILE A 74 -1.69 0.11 -13.14
N ILE A 75 -2.72 -0.46 -12.51
CA ILE A 75 -2.67 -0.91 -11.12
C ILE A 75 -2.66 -2.42 -11.11
N ILE A 76 -1.66 -3.01 -10.47
CA ILE A 76 -1.56 -4.46 -10.30
C ILE A 76 -2.04 -4.81 -8.90
N ILE A 77 -2.97 -5.73 -8.80
CA ILE A 77 -3.55 -6.18 -7.52
C ILE A 77 -3.66 -7.70 -7.49
N THR A 78 -3.80 -8.25 -6.30
CA THR A 78 -4.13 -9.66 -6.12
C THR A 78 -5.62 -9.85 -5.84
N CYS A 79 -6.08 -11.10 -5.92
CA CYS A 79 -7.45 -11.48 -5.57
C CYS A 79 -7.82 -11.05 -4.13
N ASN A 80 -6.86 -11.04 -3.21
CA ASN A 80 -7.08 -10.59 -1.84
C ASN A 80 -7.50 -9.12 -1.76
N ASN A 81 -6.87 -8.26 -2.55
CA ASN A 81 -7.22 -6.83 -2.59
C ASN A 81 -8.63 -6.61 -3.12
N LEU A 82 -8.99 -7.31 -4.21
CA LEU A 82 -10.29 -7.11 -4.84
C LEU A 82 -11.43 -7.64 -3.95
N LEU A 83 -11.21 -8.74 -3.23
CA LEU A 83 -12.22 -9.34 -2.39
C LEU A 83 -12.44 -8.60 -1.06
N LYS A 84 -11.39 -8.09 -0.44
CA LYS A 84 -11.47 -7.44 0.86
C LYS A 84 -12.15 -6.09 0.77
N LYS A 85 -13.09 -5.83 1.69
CA LYS A 85 -13.63 -4.48 1.87
C LYS A 85 -12.53 -3.52 2.24
N PHE A 86 -12.62 -2.35 1.67
CA PHE A 86 -11.61 -1.32 1.78
C PHE A 86 -12.28 0.00 2.19
N GLN A 87 -11.90 0.54 3.32
CA GLN A 87 -12.42 1.82 3.78
C GLN A 87 -11.26 2.76 4.13
N ILE A 88 -11.26 3.93 3.49
CA ILE A 88 -10.35 5.01 3.85
C ILE A 88 -10.98 5.80 4.99
N ASN A 89 -10.23 6.00 6.05
CA ASN A 89 -10.62 6.89 7.13
C ASN A 89 -10.49 8.34 6.65
N LYS A 90 -11.63 8.97 6.35
CA LYS A 90 -11.68 10.37 5.87
C LYS A 90 -11.49 11.39 6.99
N ASP A 91 -11.62 10.95 8.23
CA ASP A 91 -11.56 11.81 9.41
C ASP A 91 -10.14 11.97 9.97
N THR A 92 -9.16 11.27 9.39
CA THR A 92 -7.76 11.38 9.80
C THR A 92 -6.91 12.03 8.72
N ASN A 93 -5.83 12.67 9.14
CA ASN A 93 -4.82 13.15 8.21
C ASN A 93 -4.11 11.95 7.58
N HIS A 94 -4.04 11.93 6.26
CA HIS A 94 -3.40 10.85 5.53
C HIS A 94 -1.87 10.93 5.59
N PHE A 95 -1.34 12.11 5.76
CA PHE A 95 0.10 12.36 5.89
C PHE A 95 0.38 13.67 6.61
N LEU A 96 1.59 13.80 7.14
CA LEU A 96 2.17 15.02 7.67
C LEU A 96 3.28 15.49 6.73
N THR A 97 3.12 16.68 6.16
CA THR A 97 4.17 17.29 5.35
C THR A 97 5.12 18.09 6.22
N LEU A 98 6.42 17.85 6.07
CA LEU A 98 7.49 18.64 6.68
C LEU A 98 8.37 19.24 5.57
N THR A 99 8.65 20.53 5.69
CA THR A 99 9.40 21.29 4.68
C THR A 99 10.56 22.03 5.34
N LYS A 100 11.69 22.08 4.67
CA LYS A 100 12.84 22.89 5.10
C LYS A 100 12.42 24.37 5.28
N ASN A 101 12.95 25.01 6.31
CA ASN A 101 12.61 26.36 6.76
C ASN A 101 11.17 26.52 7.31
N GLN A 102 10.44 25.45 7.52
CA GLN A 102 9.13 25.48 8.18
C GLN A 102 9.32 25.76 9.67
N THR A 103 8.52 26.69 10.22
CA THR A 103 8.43 26.88 11.68
C THR A 103 7.38 25.94 12.24
N ILE A 104 7.80 25.00 13.06
CA ILE A 104 6.94 24.00 13.71
C ILE A 104 7.65 23.47 14.97
N GLU A 105 6.90 23.38 16.07
CA GLU A 105 7.43 22.80 17.30
C GLU A 105 7.62 21.27 17.13
N ALA A 106 8.76 20.77 17.59
CA ALA A 106 9.05 19.34 17.54
C ALA A 106 7.94 18.51 18.22
N ASN A 107 7.40 18.97 19.34
CA ASN A 107 6.31 18.29 20.07
C ASN A 107 5.05 18.11 19.21
N THR A 108 4.69 19.07 18.37
CA THR A 108 3.55 18.93 17.44
C THR A 108 3.77 17.80 16.46
N ILE A 109 5.02 17.62 15.98
CA ILE A 109 5.36 16.49 15.11
C ILE A 109 5.27 15.19 15.90
N LEU A 110 5.81 15.12 17.13
CA LEU A 110 5.76 13.92 17.96
C LEU A 110 4.33 13.47 18.25
N GLU A 111 3.41 14.40 18.57
CA GLU A 111 2.00 14.10 18.76
C GLU A 111 1.39 13.45 17.52
N LYS A 112 1.70 13.97 16.33
CA LYS A 112 1.26 13.37 15.07
C LYS A 112 1.89 11.99 14.79
N LEU A 113 3.15 11.80 15.11
CA LEU A 113 3.80 10.49 14.97
C LEU A 113 3.16 9.45 15.89
N VAL A 114 2.81 9.83 17.13
CA VAL A 114 2.08 8.93 18.05
C VAL A 114 0.67 8.64 17.53
N GLU A 115 -0.04 9.64 17.00
CA GLU A 115 -1.35 9.44 16.33
C GLU A 115 -1.22 8.46 15.15
N PHE A 116 -0.09 8.49 14.43
CA PHE A 116 0.25 7.58 13.33
C PHE A 116 0.83 6.23 13.80
N ASN A 117 0.68 5.90 15.09
CA ASN A 117 1.17 4.66 15.71
C ASN A 117 2.71 4.46 15.62
N HIS A 118 3.47 5.54 15.57
CA HIS A 118 4.91 5.44 15.72
C HIS A 118 5.28 5.29 17.20
N SER A 119 6.31 4.52 17.48
CA SER A 119 6.87 4.34 18.82
C SER A 119 8.13 5.18 19.02
N ASN A 120 8.22 5.83 20.20
CA ASN A 120 9.43 6.54 20.61
C ASN A 120 10.49 5.55 21.06
N GLN A 121 11.68 5.61 20.48
CA GLN A 121 12.82 4.75 20.78
C GLN A 121 14.08 5.57 21.03
N ALA A 122 15.11 4.95 21.61
CA ALA A 122 16.41 5.62 21.76
C ALA A 122 17.05 5.96 20.40
N ASN A 123 16.81 5.14 19.39
CA ASN A 123 17.18 5.34 17.98
C ASN A 123 16.10 4.72 17.09
N ALA A 124 15.84 5.30 15.93
CA ALA A 124 14.91 4.78 14.94
C ALA A 124 15.64 3.73 14.05
N TYR A 125 15.53 2.46 14.41
CA TYR A 125 16.10 1.34 13.66
C TYR A 125 15.09 0.66 12.74
N ASN A 126 13.81 0.66 13.15
CA ASN A 126 12.75 -0.03 12.45
C ASN A 126 11.70 0.95 11.96
N LYS A 127 10.91 0.54 10.97
CA LYS A 127 9.77 1.32 10.49
C LYS A 127 8.77 1.57 11.62
N LEU A 128 8.10 2.72 11.56
CA LEU A 128 7.22 3.25 12.60
C LEU A 128 7.91 3.52 13.94
N GLU A 129 9.20 3.79 13.91
CA GLU A 129 9.95 4.29 15.06
C GLU A 129 10.38 5.74 14.84
N PHE A 130 10.45 6.49 15.92
CA PHE A 130 11.07 7.81 15.94
C PHE A 130 11.97 7.99 17.18
N SER A 131 12.88 8.95 17.12
CA SER A 131 13.78 9.30 18.22
C SER A 131 14.05 10.80 18.20
N LEU A 132 13.74 11.50 19.29
CA LEU A 132 14.11 12.90 19.49
C LEU A 132 15.30 12.98 20.46
N ARG A 133 16.39 13.61 20.02
CA ARG A 133 17.61 13.82 20.83
C ARG A 133 18.09 15.26 20.67
N GLY A 134 17.78 16.09 21.65
CA GLY A 134 18.01 17.54 21.55
C GLY A 134 17.23 18.12 20.36
N ASP A 135 17.95 18.76 19.45
CA ASP A 135 17.37 19.40 18.26
C ASP A 135 17.34 18.48 17.01
N ILE A 136 17.49 17.16 17.22
CA ILE A 136 17.50 16.17 16.13
C ILE A 136 16.36 15.19 16.30
N LEU A 137 15.49 15.11 15.29
CA LEU A 137 14.39 14.16 15.19
C LEU A 137 14.66 13.16 14.07
N ASP A 138 14.77 11.90 14.42
CA ASP A 138 14.87 10.78 13.48
C ASP A 138 13.49 10.14 13.33
N ILE A 139 13.04 9.90 12.10
CA ILE A 139 11.74 9.28 11.80
C ILE A 139 11.93 8.19 10.73
N TYR A 140 11.46 6.98 11.01
CA TYR A 140 11.45 5.90 10.04
C TYR A 140 10.02 5.62 9.55
N ASN A 141 9.59 6.39 8.56
CA ASN A 141 8.28 6.29 7.92
C ASN A 141 8.41 6.27 6.40
N SER A 142 9.19 5.35 5.86
CA SER A 142 9.25 5.16 4.41
C SER A 142 9.70 3.74 4.06
N ASN A 143 9.43 3.31 2.83
CA ASN A 143 9.96 2.04 2.31
C ASN A 143 11.44 2.14 1.92
N ASN A 144 11.99 3.35 1.93
CA ASN A 144 13.39 3.64 1.65
C ASN A 144 14.16 3.89 2.97
N ASN A 145 14.96 4.95 3.01
CA ASN A 145 15.72 5.32 4.18
C ASN A 145 14.89 6.20 5.14
N PRO A 146 15.14 6.11 6.45
CA PRO A 146 14.55 7.03 7.41
C PRO A 146 15.09 8.45 7.23
N TYR A 147 14.36 9.41 7.80
CA TYR A 147 14.68 10.82 7.74
C TYR A 147 15.23 11.32 9.06
N ARG A 148 16.28 12.14 9.01
CA ARG A 148 16.85 12.91 10.12
C ARG A 148 16.57 14.38 9.88
N ILE A 149 15.88 15.02 10.80
CA ILE A 149 15.47 16.42 10.78
C ILE A 149 16.25 17.13 11.87
N SER A 150 16.98 18.19 11.50
CA SER A 150 17.61 19.08 12.48
C SER A 150 16.80 20.36 12.61
N PHE A 151 16.68 20.86 13.83
CA PHE A 151 15.99 22.09 14.16
C PHE A 151 16.99 23.14 14.65
N PHE A 152 16.71 24.40 14.34
CA PHE A 152 17.25 25.55 15.02
C PHE A 152 16.08 26.29 15.68
N ASP A 153 16.00 26.30 16.98
CA ASP A 153 14.79 26.63 17.72
C ASP A 153 13.60 25.79 17.22
N ASN A 154 12.56 26.43 16.69
CA ASN A 154 11.38 25.75 16.11
C ASN A 154 11.38 25.75 14.58
N VAL A 155 12.53 25.98 13.94
CA VAL A 155 12.65 25.99 12.47
C VAL A 155 13.35 24.73 12.00
N ILE A 156 12.78 24.04 11.03
CA ILE A 156 13.43 22.89 10.35
C ILE A 156 14.60 23.43 9.54
N GLU A 157 15.83 23.17 9.97
CA GLU A 157 17.05 23.61 9.32
C GLU A 157 17.45 22.68 8.18
N THR A 158 17.49 21.36 8.43
CA THR A 158 17.83 20.35 7.42
C THR A 158 16.94 19.13 7.52
N ILE A 159 16.71 18.50 6.36
CA ILE A 159 16.06 17.20 6.25
C ILE A 159 16.97 16.30 5.42
N LYS A 160 17.46 15.21 5.98
CA LYS A 160 18.36 14.26 5.30
C LYS A 160 17.90 12.82 5.51
N GLU A 161 18.14 11.98 4.53
CA GLU A 161 18.04 10.56 4.75
C GLU A 161 19.25 10.05 5.55
N PHE A 162 19.06 8.97 6.31
CA PHE A 162 20.16 8.31 6.99
C PHE A 162 20.06 6.78 6.90
N ASN A 163 21.20 6.12 7.07
CA ASN A 163 21.21 4.66 7.13
C ASN A 163 20.84 4.21 8.56
N PRO A 164 19.77 3.42 8.76
CA PRO A 164 19.31 3.04 10.09
C PRO A 164 20.30 2.15 10.83
N GLN A 165 21.12 1.35 10.14
CA GLN A 165 22.10 0.45 10.77
C GLN A 165 23.32 1.21 11.28
N THR A 166 23.85 2.14 10.48
CA THR A 166 25.06 2.90 10.81
C THR A 166 24.77 4.23 11.49
N GLN A 167 23.51 4.68 11.48
CA GLN A 167 23.05 5.98 11.98
C GLN A 167 23.72 7.19 11.30
N ARG A 168 24.32 7.00 10.11
CA ARG A 168 24.99 8.06 9.35
C ARG A 168 24.06 8.64 8.32
N THR A 169 24.00 9.98 8.25
CA THR A 169 23.24 10.72 7.24
C THR A 169 23.91 10.64 5.88
N PHE A 170 23.10 10.63 4.83
CA PHE A 170 23.54 10.83 3.46
C PHE A 170 23.80 12.34 3.20
N LYS A 171 24.47 12.65 2.10
CA LYS A 171 24.86 14.04 1.80
C LYS A 171 23.70 14.89 1.29
N ASP A 172 22.78 14.25 0.57
CA ASP A 172 21.71 14.98 -0.12
C ASP A 172 20.64 15.44 0.87
N GLU A 173 20.24 16.69 0.75
CA GLU A 173 19.14 17.28 1.53
C GLU A 173 17.84 17.18 0.75
N LYS A 174 16.75 17.02 1.49
CA LYS A 174 15.38 17.08 0.97
C LYS A 174 14.77 18.43 1.31
N GLU A 175 14.12 19.04 0.34
CA GLU A 175 13.34 20.28 0.59
C GLU A 175 12.01 19.99 1.28
N ARG A 176 11.45 18.80 1.05
CA ARG A 176 10.15 18.36 1.57
C ARG A 176 10.13 16.86 1.74
N ILE A 177 9.45 16.41 2.78
CA ILE A 177 9.07 15.01 2.99
C ILE A 177 7.61 14.91 3.41
N ASP A 178 6.98 13.79 3.10
CA ASP A 178 5.66 13.43 3.56
C ASP A 178 5.77 12.18 4.45
N ILE A 179 5.27 12.27 5.67
CA ILE A 179 5.20 11.18 6.64
C ILE A 179 3.81 10.60 6.54
N PHE A 180 3.68 9.38 6.03
CA PHE A 180 2.40 8.74 5.77
C PHE A 180 1.80 8.14 7.04
N ASN A 181 0.47 8.25 7.16
CA ASN A 181 -0.29 7.62 8.23
C ASN A 181 -0.60 6.16 7.85
N PRO A 182 -0.03 5.16 8.53
CA PRO A 182 -0.31 3.75 8.24
C PRO A 182 -1.73 3.31 8.65
N ASN A 183 -2.48 4.16 9.35
CA ASN A 183 -3.83 3.88 9.84
C ASN A 183 -4.93 4.52 8.98
N ILE A 184 -4.61 4.95 7.75
CA ILE A 184 -5.61 5.56 6.85
C ILE A 184 -6.67 4.56 6.39
N GLU A 185 -6.35 3.27 6.41
CA GLU A 185 -7.31 2.22 6.14
C GLU A 185 -7.96 1.77 7.46
N LEU A 186 -9.28 1.76 7.50
CA LEU A 186 -10.01 1.15 8.59
C LEU A 186 -9.95 -0.36 8.42
N ILE A 187 -9.33 -1.02 9.39
CA ILE A 187 -9.19 -2.48 9.41
C ILE A 187 -10.48 -3.11 9.95
N GLU A 188 -11.27 -2.34 10.69
CA GLU A 188 -12.51 -2.83 11.29
C GLU A 188 -13.61 -3.01 10.25
N PRO A 189 -14.37 -4.11 10.35
CA PRO A 189 -15.50 -4.35 9.49
C PRO A 189 -16.52 -3.21 9.63
N SER A 190 -16.90 -2.60 8.52
CA SER A 190 -17.81 -1.47 8.51
C SER A 190 -19.08 -1.79 7.73
N ASN A 191 -20.21 -1.26 8.20
CA ASN A 191 -21.48 -1.31 7.47
C ASN A 191 -21.50 -0.35 6.26
N LYS A 192 -20.50 0.51 6.11
CA LYS A 192 -20.40 1.40 4.94
C LYS A 192 -19.80 0.61 3.78
N ASP A 193 -20.49 0.61 2.67
CA ASP A 193 -20.02 0.01 1.43
C ASP A 193 -18.93 0.88 0.82
N SER A 194 -17.68 0.51 1.05
CA SER A 194 -16.51 1.06 0.33
C SER A 194 -15.64 -0.11 -0.09
N TYR A 195 -15.41 -0.22 -1.38
CA TYR A 195 -14.66 -1.29 -1.98
C TYR A 195 -13.51 -0.72 -2.77
N PHE A 196 -12.52 -1.55 -3.07
CA PHE A 196 -11.41 -1.14 -3.91
C PHE A 196 -11.88 -0.62 -5.27
N GLU A 197 -12.94 -1.19 -5.82
CA GLU A 197 -13.55 -0.75 -7.07
C GLU A 197 -14.05 0.71 -7.06
N ASP A 198 -14.52 1.21 -5.90
CA ASP A 198 -14.98 2.60 -5.78
C ASP A 198 -13.83 3.59 -5.93
N ILE A 199 -12.61 3.17 -5.54
CA ILE A 199 -11.41 3.99 -5.67
C ILE A 199 -10.93 4.03 -7.12
N VAL A 200 -11.06 2.90 -7.82
CA VAL A 200 -10.57 2.72 -9.19
C VAL A 200 -11.69 2.72 -10.22
N MET A 201 -12.74 3.48 -9.95
CA MET A 201 -13.87 3.60 -10.86
C MET A 201 -13.42 4.06 -12.25
N GLY A 202 -13.87 3.34 -13.29
CA GLY A 202 -13.51 3.61 -14.68
C GLY A 202 -12.25 2.89 -15.17
N TYR A 203 -11.63 2.05 -14.33
CA TYR A 203 -10.57 1.15 -14.78
C TYR A 203 -11.13 -0.13 -15.41
N SER A 204 -10.48 -0.63 -16.45
CA SER A 204 -10.78 -1.93 -17.04
C SER A 204 -10.02 -3.03 -16.32
N ILE A 205 -10.68 -4.13 -15.94
CA ILE A 205 -10.06 -5.22 -15.21
C ILE A 205 -9.61 -6.31 -16.18
N TYR A 206 -8.32 -6.58 -16.15
CA TYR A 206 -7.68 -7.66 -16.91
C TYR A 206 -7.25 -8.77 -15.96
N THR A 207 -7.50 -10.02 -16.34
CA THR A 207 -7.11 -11.20 -15.57
C THR A 207 -6.02 -11.97 -16.28
N ILE A 208 -5.06 -12.50 -15.53
CA ILE A 208 -3.99 -13.33 -16.03
C ILE A 208 -4.26 -14.77 -15.64
N ASN A 209 -4.06 -15.70 -16.60
CA ASN A 209 -4.12 -17.13 -16.33
C ASN A 209 -5.39 -17.58 -15.59
N ARG A 210 -6.53 -16.94 -15.91
CA ARG A 210 -7.85 -17.24 -15.31
C ARG A 210 -7.95 -16.87 -13.83
N SER A 211 -7.31 -15.79 -13.41
CA SER A 211 -7.43 -15.25 -12.03
C SER A 211 -8.88 -15.00 -11.61
N ASP A 212 -9.81 -14.86 -12.54
CA ASP A 212 -11.27 -14.79 -12.31
C ASP A 212 -11.84 -16.06 -11.65
N ILE A 213 -11.29 -17.23 -12.02
CA ILE A 213 -11.67 -18.52 -11.40
C ILE A 213 -11.09 -18.61 -10.00
N ILE A 214 -9.80 -18.29 -9.86
CA ILE A 214 -9.12 -18.27 -8.57
C ILE A 214 -9.79 -17.32 -7.58
N LEU A 215 -10.27 -16.17 -8.08
CA LEU A 215 -11.05 -15.23 -7.28
C LEU A 215 -12.28 -15.90 -6.63
N LYS A 216 -13.03 -16.68 -7.42
CA LYS A 216 -14.23 -17.42 -6.93
C LYS A 216 -13.85 -18.52 -5.94
N GLU A 217 -12.81 -19.28 -6.24
CA GLU A 217 -12.30 -20.32 -5.34
C GLU A 217 -11.85 -19.72 -4.01
N LYS A 218 -11.14 -18.59 -4.06
CA LYS A 218 -10.69 -17.89 -2.86
C LYS A 218 -11.84 -17.34 -2.02
N LEU A 219 -12.88 -16.81 -2.66
CA LEU A 219 -14.07 -16.36 -1.95
C LEU A 219 -14.76 -17.54 -1.23
N ASN A 220 -14.90 -18.69 -1.90
CA ASN A 220 -15.47 -19.89 -1.27
C ASN A 220 -14.61 -20.39 -0.10
N PHE A 221 -13.29 -20.36 -0.24
CA PHE A 221 -12.37 -20.69 0.85
C PHE A 221 -12.53 -19.74 2.05
N LEU A 222 -12.63 -18.42 1.80
CA LEU A 222 -12.85 -17.42 2.87
C LEU A 222 -14.19 -17.66 3.58
N LYS A 223 -15.25 -18.03 2.86
CA LYS A 223 -16.53 -18.39 3.46
C LYS A 223 -16.42 -19.63 4.36
N THR A 224 -15.67 -20.65 3.92
CA THR A 224 -15.43 -21.85 4.71
C THR A 224 -14.71 -21.52 6.03
N ILE A 225 -13.69 -20.63 5.97
CA ILE A 225 -13.01 -20.19 7.20
C ILE A 225 -13.96 -19.38 8.08
N PHE A 226 -14.77 -18.50 7.49
CA PHE A 226 -15.76 -17.70 8.23
C PHE A 226 -16.72 -18.60 9.02
N ASP A 227 -17.25 -19.64 8.37
CA ASP A 227 -18.17 -20.59 9.00
C ASP A 227 -17.50 -21.39 10.14
N GLN A 228 -16.18 -21.62 10.06
CA GLN A 228 -15.40 -22.27 11.11
C GLN A 228 -15.11 -21.35 12.30
N VAL A 229 -14.71 -20.11 12.02
CA VAL A 229 -14.34 -19.11 13.04
C VAL A 229 -15.59 -18.53 13.71
N GLN A 230 -16.71 -18.43 12.98
CA GLN A 230 -17.97 -17.85 13.43
C GLN A 230 -17.81 -16.46 14.10
N PRO A 231 -17.19 -15.49 13.43
CA PRO A 231 -17.05 -14.16 14.00
C PRO A 231 -18.42 -13.52 14.22
N GLU A 232 -18.54 -12.63 15.20
CA GLU A 232 -19.78 -11.92 15.53
C GLU A 232 -20.29 -11.01 14.39
N ILE A 233 -19.37 -10.57 13.54
CA ILE A 233 -19.63 -9.62 12.47
C ILE A 233 -19.88 -10.36 11.15
N PRO A 234 -20.93 -10.01 10.38
CA PRO A 234 -21.28 -10.71 9.14
C PRO A 234 -20.15 -10.72 8.10
N PHE A 235 -20.08 -11.79 7.30
CA PHE A 235 -19.10 -11.95 6.21
C PHE A 235 -19.07 -10.75 5.27
N SER A 236 -20.25 -10.23 4.93
CA SER A 236 -20.39 -9.07 4.06
C SER A 236 -19.73 -7.78 4.56
N ASN A 237 -19.36 -7.72 5.84
CA ASN A 237 -18.63 -6.59 6.39
C ASN A 237 -17.11 -6.68 6.15
N TYR A 238 -16.60 -7.87 5.86
CA TYR A 238 -15.18 -8.11 5.59
C TYR A 238 -14.86 -8.20 4.11
N TYR A 239 -15.73 -8.84 3.32
CA TYR A 239 -15.46 -9.23 1.94
C TYR A 239 -16.65 -8.96 1.03
N LEU A 240 -16.35 -8.87 -0.27
CA LEU A 240 -17.35 -8.82 -1.34
C LEU A 240 -18.20 -10.10 -1.36
N GLU A 241 -19.46 -9.94 -1.69
CA GLU A 241 -20.38 -11.06 -1.94
C GLU A 241 -20.35 -11.48 -3.42
N ASN A 242 -20.79 -12.73 -3.68
CA ASN A 242 -20.79 -13.30 -5.03
C ASN A 242 -21.54 -12.45 -6.07
N ASN A 243 -22.68 -11.87 -5.69
CA ASN A 243 -23.51 -11.04 -6.56
C ASN A 243 -22.77 -9.80 -7.09
N LYS A 244 -21.87 -9.23 -6.29
CA LYS A 244 -21.02 -8.09 -6.71
C LYS A 244 -19.90 -8.54 -7.65
N ILE A 245 -19.28 -9.70 -7.38
CA ILE A 245 -18.21 -10.25 -8.22
C ILE A 245 -18.73 -10.60 -9.63
N GLU A 246 -19.97 -11.08 -9.73
CA GLU A 246 -20.60 -11.41 -11.02
C GLU A 246 -20.81 -10.18 -11.90
N ASN A 247 -20.87 -8.99 -11.32
CA ASN A 247 -21.00 -7.74 -12.07
C ASN A 247 -19.66 -7.25 -12.67
N PHE A 248 -18.52 -7.81 -12.26
CA PHE A 248 -17.23 -7.44 -12.84
C PHE A 248 -17.08 -7.97 -14.27
N LYS A 249 -16.70 -7.08 -15.18
CA LYS A 249 -16.31 -7.44 -16.54
C LYS A 249 -14.83 -7.70 -16.61
N PHE A 250 -14.45 -8.97 -16.60
CA PHE A 250 -13.07 -9.41 -16.73
C PHE A 250 -12.68 -9.60 -18.19
N THR A 251 -11.51 -9.10 -18.56
CA THR A 251 -10.88 -9.39 -19.85
C THR A 251 -9.68 -10.30 -19.61
N ASN A 252 -9.81 -11.58 -20.01
CA ASN A 252 -8.72 -12.55 -19.84
C ASN A 252 -7.58 -12.27 -20.83
N ILE A 253 -6.37 -12.23 -20.31
CA ILE A 253 -5.13 -12.07 -21.06
C ILE A 253 -4.29 -13.32 -20.83
N PHE A 254 -3.92 -14.00 -21.93
CA PHE A 254 -2.93 -15.07 -21.88
C PHE A 254 -1.57 -14.49 -22.22
N LEU A 255 -0.74 -14.26 -21.21
CA LEU A 255 0.64 -13.85 -21.39
C LEU A 255 1.51 -15.11 -21.43
N LYS A 256 2.10 -15.42 -22.59
CA LYS A 256 3.15 -16.42 -22.65
C LYS A 256 4.45 -15.76 -22.19
N TYR A 257 4.91 -16.16 -21.01
CA TYR A 257 6.28 -15.85 -20.60
C TYR A 257 7.27 -16.51 -21.56
N PRO A 258 8.33 -15.83 -22.00
CA PRO A 258 9.49 -16.54 -22.50
C PRO A 258 10.04 -17.39 -21.35
N ALA A 259 10.26 -18.67 -21.59
CA ALA A 259 10.69 -19.66 -20.60
C ALA A 259 12.01 -19.35 -19.87
N SER A 260 12.68 -18.25 -20.22
CA SER A 260 13.95 -17.79 -19.64
C SER A 260 13.82 -17.05 -18.30
N PHE A 261 12.62 -16.77 -17.80
CA PHE A 261 12.41 -16.07 -16.53
C PHE A 261 12.00 -16.98 -15.35
N VAL A 262 11.88 -18.30 -15.59
CA VAL A 262 11.42 -19.26 -14.56
C VAL A 262 12.58 -19.99 -13.86
N SER A 263 13.83 -19.69 -14.20
CA SER A 263 14.99 -20.36 -13.61
C SER A 263 16.07 -19.36 -13.20
N SER A 264 16.00 -18.86 -11.99
CA SER A 264 17.16 -18.57 -11.15
C SER A 264 16.72 -18.42 -9.70
#